data_95822116798127adca940765c33e52f5
#
_entry.id   95822116798127adca940765c33e52f5
#
_cell.length_a   1.000
_cell.length_b   1.000
_cell.length_c   1.000
_cell.angle_alpha   90.00
_cell.angle_beta   90.00
_cell.angle_gamma   90.00
#
_symmetry.space_group_name_H-M   'P 1'
#
loop_
_entity.id
_entity.type
_entity.pdbx_description
1 polymer ?
#
loop_
_entity_poly.entity_id
_entity_poly.type
_entity_poly.pdbx_seq_one_letter_code
_entity_poly.pdbx_strand_id
1 'polypeptide(L)'
;MTVTQSGAEDADHAARFEPIIRRSSPQERVIAWGLTAVGLLGLAIGLAIMTFGQYRGMLACFAAAALCLLMGYLTLRPRTVFDRSGIHSRTLLRSHNLAWPGSRDDFDIARQPRSALRLREAGPSVQATVHSEAGTVALGGMTARALTEPRARYLMEEELDQIWAWAASWNLVPAEDPEGNGTRGGEGLGPSHP
;
A
#
# COMPACT_ATOMS: atom_id res chain seq x y z
N MET A 1 -35.44 -11.95 34.65
CA MET A 1 -34.73 -12.93 33.82
C MET A 1 -34.70 -12.39 32.41
N THR A 2 -33.64 -11.63 32.06
CA THR A 2 -33.44 -11.06 30.72
C THR A 2 -31.95 -11.10 30.43
N VAL A 3 -31.45 -12.26 30.06
CA VAL A 3 -30.07 -12.44 29.58
C VAL A 3 -30.19 -13.42 28.43
N THR A 4 -29.93 -13.00 27.20
CA THR A 4 -29.39 -13.83 26.09
C THR A 4 -29.65 -13.27 24.70
N GLN A 5 -29.68 -11.93 24.50
CA GLN A 5 -29.72 -11.39 23.12
C GLN A 5 -28.37 -10.89 22.63
N SER A 6 -27.41 -10.55 23.52
CA SER A 6 -26.10 -9.99 23.16
C SER A 6 -25.21 -10.93 22.34
N GLY A 7 -25.24 -12.21 22.59
CA GLY A 7 -24.33 -13.15 21.93
C GLY A 7 -24.66 -13.49 20.46
N ALA A 8 -25.89 -13.26 20.02
CA ALA A 8 -26.30 -13.52 18.65
C ALA A 8 -25.96 -12.33 17.72
N GLU A 9 -26.03 -11.12 18.22
CA GLU A 9 -25.62 -9.91 17.49
C GLU A 9 -24.11 -9.86 17.30
N ASP A 10 -23.33 -10.22 18.32
CA ASP A 10 -21.86 -10.29 18.22
C ASP A 10 -21.39 -11.36 17.23
N ALA A 11 -22.10 -12.49 17.16
CA ALA A 11 -21.80 -13.57 16.20
C ALA A 11 -22.12 -13.15 14.75
N ASP A 12 -23.20 -12.40 14.51
CA ASP A 12 -23.57 -11.90 13.18
C ASP A 12 -22.63 -10.76 12.74
N HIS A 13 -22.21 -9.90 13.67
CA HIS A 13 -21.17 -8.91 13.40
C HIS A 13 -19.82 -9.56 13.10
N ALA A 14 -19.43 -10.60 13.81
CA ALA A 14 -18.19 -11.33 13.53
C ALA A 14 -18.21 -12.01 12.15
N ALA A 15 -19.37 -12.49 11.71
CA ALA A 15 -19.54 -13.14 10.41
C ALA A 15 -19.48 -12.18 9.20
N ARG A 16 -19.66 -10.88 9.41
CA ARG A 16 -19.67 -9.86 8.34
C ARG A 16 -18.39 -9.07 8.22
N PHE A 17 -17.35 -9.40 9.00
CA PHE A 17 -16.09 -8.71 8.90
C PHE A 17 -15.42 -8.97 7.53
N GLU A 18 -15.34 -7.95 6.71
CA GLU A 18 -14.66 -7.99 5.43
C GLU A 18 -13.35 -7.18 5.50
N PRO A 19 -12.17 -7.81 5.32
CA PRO A 19 -10.90 -7.10 5.34
C PRO A 19 -10.78 -6.15 4.15
N ILE A 20 -10.23 -4.97 4.38
CA ILE A 20 -9.93 -4.03 3.29
C ILE A 20 -8.63 -4.46 2.63
N ILE A 21 -8.69 -4.74 1.32
CA ILE A 21 -7.53 -5.11 0.52
C ILE A 21 -7.24 -3.98 -0.46
N ARG A 22 -6.11 -3.31 -0.27
CA ARG A 22 -5.58 -2.32 -1.20
C ARG A 22 -4.50 -2.94 -2.06
N ARG A 23 -4.66 -2.82 -3.36
CA ARG A 23 -3.74 -3.36 -4.38
C ARG A 23 -3.20 -2.22 -5.23
N SER A 24 -2.16 -2.52 -5.99
CA SER A 24 -1.63 -1.61 -7.02
C SER A 24 -2.73 -1.01 -7.88
N SER A 25 -2.52 0.24 -8.32
CA SER A 25 -3.48 0.99 -9.12
C SER A 25 -3.90 0.24 -10.40
N PRO A 26 -5.07 0.52 -10.97
CA PRO A 26 -5.49 -0.09 -12.23
C PRO A 26 -4.48 0.10 -13.36
N GLN A 27 -3.82 1.26 -13.42
CA GLN A 27 -2.78 1.56 -14.41
C GLN A 27 -1.55 0.66 -14.25
N GLU A 28 -1.10 0.43 -13.00
CA GLU A 28 0.02 -0.48 -12.72
C GLU A 28 -0.30 -1.91 -13.12
N ARG A 29 -1.56 -2.32 -12.94
CA ARG A 29 -2.02 -3.64 -13.41
C ARG A 29 -1.99 -3.76 -14.93
N VAL A 30 -2.44 -2.73 -15.66
CA VAL A 30 -2.37 -2.72 -17.13
C VAL A 30 -0.92 -2.82 -17.61
N ILE A 31 0.00 -2.07 -16.99
CA ILE A 31 1.44 -2.14 -17.31
C ILE A 31 1.98 -3.54 -17.03
N ALA A 32 1.65 -4.13 -15.88
CA ALA A 32 2.10 -5.48 -15.53
C ALA A 32 1.60 -6.54 -16.50
N TRP A 33 0.34 -6.47 -16.90
CA TRP A 33 -0.23 -7.37 -17.93
C TRP A 33 0.43 -7.16 -19.28
N GLY A 34 0.72 -5.90 -19.67
CA GLY A 34 1.48 -5.59 -20.88
C GLY A 34 2.87 -6.21 -20.86
N LEU A 35 3.62 -6.06 -19.76
CA LEU A 35 4.93 -6.69 -19.59
C LEU A 35 4.86 -8.22 -19.65
N THR A 36 3.83 -8.81 -19.05
CA THR A 36 3.62 -10.26 -19.09
C THR A 36 3.36 -10.73 -20.51
N ALA A 37 2.51 -10.03 -21.27
CA ALA A 37 2.23 -10.35 -22.68
C ALA A 37 3.49 -10.25 -23.56
N VAL A 38 4.30 -9.19 -23.38
CA VAL A 38 5.58 -9.02 -24.08
C VAL A 38 6.56 -10.13 -23.71
N GLY A 39 6.61 -10.51 -22.42
CA GLY A 39 7.45 -11.63 -21.97
C GLY A 39 7.06 -12.96 -22.60
N LEU A 40 5.76 -13.27 -22.67
CA LEU A 40 5.25 -14.49 -23.31
C LEU A 40 5.53 -14.49 -24.83
N LEU A 41 5.36 -13.34 -25.48
CA LEU A 41 5.70 -13.19 -26.90
C LEU A 41 7.21 -13.42 -27.14
N GLY A 42 8.06 -12.85 -26.27
CA GLY A 42 9.51 -13.08 -26.32
C GLY A 42 9.91 -14.56 -26.17
N LEU A 43 9.20 -15.31 -25.28
CA LEU A 43 9.39 -16.75 -25.16
C LEU A 43 9.01 -17.47 -26.45
N ALA A 44 7.87 -17.14 -27.06
CA ALA A 44 7.42 -17.76 -28.32
C ALA A 44 8.40 -17.49 -29.46
N ILE A 45 8.91 -16.26 -29.59
CA ILE A 45 9.92 -15.89 -30.56
C ILE A 45 11.23 -16.65 -30.30
N GLY A 46 11.68 -16.75 -29.05
CA GLY A 46 12.88 -17.49 -28.66
C GLY A 46 12.80 -18.98 -29.05
N LEU A 47 11.63 -19.61 -28.82
CA LEU A 47 11.36 -20.97 -29.25
C LEU A 47 11.40 -21.12 -30.80
N ALA A 48 10.82 -20.18 -31.53
CA ALA A 48 10.85 -20.17 -32.98
C ALA A 48 12.29 -20.02 -33.50
N ILE A 49 13.13 -19.17 -32.93
CA ILE A 49 14.54 -19.00 -33.29
C ILE A 49 15.34 -20.27 -33.02
N MET A 50 14.97 -21.06 -32.03
CA MET A 50 15.62 -22.34 -31.70
C MET A 50 15.56 -23.31 -32.88
N THR A 51 14.46 -23.31 -33.66
CA THR A 51 14.29 -24.20 -34.83
C THR A 51 15.27 -23.85 -35.96
N PHE A 52 15.80 -22.63 -35.97
CA PHE A 52 16.78 -22.19 -36.99
C PHE A 52 18.24 -22.31 -36.54
N GLY A 53 18.49 -22.91 -35.37
CA GLY A 53 19.85 -23.15 -34.86
C GLY A 53 20.64 -21.92 -34.39
N GLN A 54 19.99 -20.75 -34.20
CA GLN A 54 20.63 -19.51 -33.78
C GLN A 54 20.65 -19.36 -32.25
N TYR A 55 21.50 -20.12 -31.58
CA TYR A 55 21.55 -20.17 -30.09
C TYR A 55 21.79 -18.81 -29.39
N ARG A 56 22.58 -17.91 -29.97
CA ARG A 56 22.86 -16.61 -29.39
C ARG A 56 21.61 -15.71 -29.36
N GLY A 57 20.85 -15.69 -30.44
CA GLY A 57 19.59 -14.94 -30.52
C GLY A 57 18.52 -15.51 -29.57
N MET A 58 18.42 -16.82 -29.47
CA MET A 58 17.54 -17.50 -28.54
C MET A 58 17.81 -17.13 -27.09
N LEU A 59 19.08 -17.16 -26.66
CA LEU A 59 19.44 -16.82 -25.28
C LEU A 59 19.07 -15.37 -24.93
N ALA A 60 19.30 -14.41 -25.85
CA ALA A 60 18.92 -13.03 -25.67
C ALA A 60 17.38 -12.84 -25.52
N CYS A 61 16.59 -13.54 -26.36
CA CYS A 61 15.13 -13.53 -26.27
C CYS A 61 14.64 -14.09 -24.93
N PHE A 62 15.18 -15.21 -24.46
CA PHE A 62 14.79 -15.78 -23.18
C PHE A 62 15.18 -14.90 -22.01
N ALA A 63 16.37 -14.28 -22.02
CA ALA A 63 16.77 -13.34 -20.97
C ALA A 63 15.84 -12.11 -20.91
N ALA A 64 15.52 -11.54 -22.08
CA ALA A 64 14.58 -10.41 -22.16
C ALA A 64 13.16 -10.81 -21.70
N ALA A 65 12.68 -11.98 -22.11
CA ALA A 65 11.39 -12.50 -21.70
C ALA A 65 11.33 -12.74 -20.18
N ALA A 66 12.35 -13.36 -19.60
CA ALA A 66 12.44 -13.58 -18.17
C ALA A 66 12.45 -12.26 -17.39
N LEU A 67 13.16 -11.24 -17.87
CA LEU A 67 13.18 -9.91 -17.27
C LEU A 67 11.79 -9.26 -17.32
N CYS A 68 11.09 -9.31 -18.47
CA CYS A 68 9.74 -8.76 -18.60
C CYS A 68 8.75 -9.46 -17.67
N LEU A 69 8.79 -10.79 -17.58
CA LEU A 69 7.93 -11.57 -16.68
C LEU A 69 8.22 -11.26 -15.21
N LEU A 70 9.49 -11.16 -14.84
CA LEU A 70 9.90 -10.78 -13.50
C LEU A 70 9.40 -9.38 -13.14
N MET A 71 9.57 -8.38 -14.02
CA MET A 71 9.10 -7.02 -13.83
C MET A 71 7.57 -6.97 -13.71
N GLY A 72 6.84 -7.70 -14.57
CA GLY A 72 5.39 -7.83 -14.48
C GLY A 72 4.94 -8.41 -13.13
N TYR A 73 5.57 -9.49 -12.68
CA TYR A 73 5.31 -10.10 -11.38
C TYR A 73 5.58 -9.14 -10.21
N LEU A 74 6.73 -8.47 -10.22
CA LEU A 74 7.11 -7.52 -9.17
C LEU A 74 6.13 -6.34 -9.09
N THR A 75 5.59 -5.86 -10.22
CA THR A 75 4.62 -4.77 -10.27
C THR A 75 3.27 -5.16 -9.64
N LEU A 76 2.87 -6.43 -9.72
CA LEU A 76 1.62 -6.94 -9.13
C LEU A 76 1.74 -7.31 -7.65
N ARG A 77 2.95 -7.41 -7.13
CA ARG A 77 3.21 -7.88 -5.76
C ARG A 77 2.80 -6.93 -4.65
N PRO A 78 2.94 -5.58 -4.77
CA PRO A 78 2.60 -4.66 -3.70
C PRO A 78 1.11 -4.71 -3.37
N ARG A 79 0.81 -4.93 -2.08
CA ARG A 79 -0.55 -4.90 -1.54
C ARG A 79 -0.52 -4.61 -0.05
N THR A 80 -1.57 -4.01 0.46
CA THR A 80 -1.82 -3.89 1.90
C THR A 80 -3.19 -4.49 2.21
N VAL A 81 -3.24 -5.28 3.24
CA VAL A 81 -4.45 -5.89 3.79
C VAL A 81 -4.63 -5.33 5.19
N PHE A 82 -5.79 -4.76 5.45
CA PHE A 82 -6.21 -4.29 6.76
C PHE A 82 -7.20 -5.31 7.31
N ASP A 83 -6.83 -5.97 8.41
CA ASP A 83 -7.66 -6.96 9.06
C ASP A 83 -7.68 -6.79 10.59
N ARG A 84 -8.35 -7.69 11.30
CA ARG A 84 -8.46 -7.62 12.76
C ARG A 84 -7.12 -7.77 13.47
N SER A 85 -6.16 -8.46 12.87
CA SER A 85 -4.85 -8.70 13.47
C SER A 85 -3.87 -7.56 13.25
N GLY A 86 -4.19 -6.61 12.33
CA GLY A 86 -3.37 -5.47 12.03
C GLY A 86 -3.29 -5.12 10.54
N ILE A 87 -2.17 -4.52 10.18
CA ILE A 87 -1.88 -4.04 8.82
C ILE A 87 -0.81 -4.93 8.22
N HIS A 88 -1.18 -5.71 7.23
CA HIS A 88 -0.27 -6.60 6.50
C HIS A 88 0.16 -5.92 5.19
N SER A 89 1.30 -5.27 5.21
CA SER A 89 1.85 -4.57 4.05
C SER A 89 2.87 -5.46 3.32
N ARG A 90 2.70 -5.60 2.02
CA ARG A 90 3.63 -6.28 1.14
C ARG A 90 4.14 -5.30 0.08
N THR A 91 5.41 -4.96 0.19
CA THR A 91 6.14 -4.17 -0.80
C THR A 91 6.82 -5.08 -1.83
N LEU A 92 7.59 -4.51 -2.74
CA LEU A 92 8.32 -5.27 -3.77
C LEU A 92 9.19 -6.38 -3.18
N LEU A 93 9.94 -6.09 -2.12
CA LEU A 93 10.97 -6.98 -1.57
C LEU A 93 10.67 -7.47 -0.16
N ARG A 94 9.83 -6.77 0.59
CA ARG A 94 9.59 -7.04 2.01
C ARG A 94 8.11 -7.19 2.30
N SER A 95 7.82 -7.97 3.34
CA SER A 95 6.47 -8.05 3.94
C SER A 95 6.59 -7.62 5.39
N HIS A 96 5.67 -6.76 5.81
CA HIS A 96 5.61 -6.24 7.16
C HIS A 96 4.24 -6.55 7.74
N ASN A 97 4.22 -7.03 8.96
CA ASN A 97 3.02 -7.19 9.74
C ASN A 97 3.10 -6.16 10.87
N LEU A 98 2.19 -5.22 10.87
CA LEU A 98 2.13 -4.12 11.81
C LEU A 98 0.86 -4.27 12.64
N ALA A 99 0.96 -4.04 13.94
CA ALA A 99 -0.23 -3.84 14.76
C ALA A 99 -0.95 -2.56 14.31
N TRP A 100 -2.22 -2.43 14.64
CA TRP A 100 -2.93 -1.17 14.43
C TRP A 100 -2.22 -0.06 15.19
N PRO A 101 -1.98 1.10 14.57
CA PRO A 101 -1.39 2.25 15.25
C PRO A 101 -2.33 2.78 16.32
N GLY A 102 -1.76 3.42 17.33
CA GLY A 102 -2.51 3.99 18.45
C GLY A 102 -3.24 5.28 18.11
N SER A 103 -2.78 5.99 17.08
CA SER A 103 -3.34 7.27 16.63
C SER A 103 -3.42 7.32 15.11
N ARG A 104 -4.37 8.10 14.58
CA ARG A 104 -4.46 8.43 13.17
C ARG A 104 -3.18 9.16 12.68
N ASP A 105 -2.56 9.93 13.57
CA ASP A 105 -1.34 10.69 13.29
C ASP A 105 -0.10 9.80 13.06
N ASP A 106 -0.16 8.52 13.42
CA ASP A 106 0.90 7.57 13.12
C ASP A 106 0.95 7.21 11.62
N PHE A 107 -0.11 7.52 10.86
CA PHE A 107 -0.07 7.48 9.41
C PHE A 107 0.51 8.78 8.86
N ASP A 108 1.47 8.67 7.95
CA ASP A 108 2.08 9.80 7.27
C ASP A 108 2.04 9.57 5.75
N ILE A 109 2.25 10.64 5.00
CA ILE A 109 2.23 10.63 3.55
C ILE A 109 3.58 11.07 3.02
N ALA A 110 4.37 10.11 2.61
CA ALA A 110 5.68 10.34 2.04
C ALA A 110 5.60 10.57 0.53
N ARG A 111 6.42 11.50 0.05
CA ARG A 111 6.62 11.68 -1.40
C ARG A 111 7.38 10.47 -1.95
N GLN A 112 6.81 9.83 -2.96
CA GLN A 112 7.50 8.72 -3.60
C GLN A 112 8.65 9.25 -4.47
N PRO A 113 9.88 8.74 -4.29
CA PRO A 113 11.01 9.16 -5.13
C PRO A 113 10.72 8.78 -6.60
N ARG A 114 11.02 9.72 -7.51
CA ARG A 114 10.92 9.45 -8.94
C ARG A 114 11.94 8.37 -9.31
N SER A 115 11.49 7.20 -9.68
CA SER A 115 12.39 6.19 -10.24
C SER A 115 12.73 6.55 -11.69
N ALA A 116 13.98 6.31 -12.10
CA ALA A 116 14.44 6.56 -13.47
C ALA A 116 13.62 5.82 -14.54
N LEU A 117 13.01 4.69 -14.19
CA LEU A 117 12.12 3.91 -15.05
C LEU A 117 10.74 4.55 -15.26
N ARG A 118 10.36 5.55 -14.43
CA ARG A 118 9.06 6.22 -14.45
C ARG A 118 9.10 7.61 -15.10
N LEU A 119 10.12 7.89 -15.92
CA LEU A 119 10.37 9.19 -16.58
C LEU A 119 9.19 9.73 -17.41
N ARG A 120 8.18 8.93 -17.70
CA ARG A 120 7.02 9.30 -18.51
C ARG A 120 5.70 9.45 -17.74
N GLU A 121 5.71 9.21 -16.42
CA GLU A 121 4.49 9.32 -15.63
C GLU A 121 4.21 10.78 -15.28
N ALA A 122 3.11 11.31 -15.80
CA ALA A 122 2.68 12.67 -15.53
C ALA A 122 2.22 12.82 -14.07
N GLY A 123 2.89 13.69 -13.33
CA GLY A 123 2.49 14.15 -12.01
C GLY A 123 3.25 13.53 -10.82
N PRO A 124 3.19 14.22 -9.67
CA PRO A 124 3.73 13.75 -8.42
C PRO A 124 2.95 12.56 -7.86
N SER A 125 3.65 11.61 -7.26
CA SER A 125 3.06 10.49 -6.56
C SER A 125 3.43 10.55 -5.07
N VAL A 126 2.46 10.21 -4.23
CA VAL A 126 2.61 10.07 -2.78
C VAL A 126 2.27 8.66 -2.37
N GLN A 127 2.84 8.21 -1.26
CA GLN A 127 2.64 6.88 -0.70
C GLN A 127 2.33 7.00 0.78
N ALA A 128 1.36 6.23 1.25
CA ALA A 128 1.09 6.13 2.67
C ALA A 128 2.21 5.36 3.39
N THR A 129 2.58 5.85 4.55
CA THR A 129 3.52 5.23 5.48
C THR A 129 2.90 5.14 6.87
N VAL A 130 3.39 4.22 7.68
CA VAL A 130 3.00 4.08 9.08
C VAL A 130 4.25 4.16 9.93
N HIS A 131 4.19 4.96 10.98
CA HIS A 131 5.20 5.01 12.03
C HIS A 131 4.96 3.84 13.00
N SER A 132 5.99 3.02 13.20
CA SER A 132 5.97 1.93 14.15
C SER A 132 7.24 1.97 15.00
N GLU A 133 7.29 1.18 16.07
CA GLU A 133 8.51 1.06 16.91
C GLU A 133 9.75 0.63 16.10
N ALA A 134 9.55 -0.11 15.01
CA ALA A 134 10.61 -0.55 14.09
C ALA A 134 11.00 0.53 13.06
N GLY A 135 10.38 1.72 13.09
CA GLY A 135 10.59 2.82 12.15
C GLY A 135 9.41 3.03 11.19
N THR A 136 9.63 3.85 10.18
CA THR A 136 8.61 4.19 9.18
C THR A 136 8.50 3.10 8.12
N VAL A 137 7.32 2.53 7.95
CA VAL A 137 7.04 1.46 6.99
C VAL A 137 6.10 1.95 5.89
N ALA A 138 6.52 1.81 4.63
CA ALA A 138 5.70 2.15 3.48
C ALA A 138 4.61 1.10 3.24
N LEU A 139 3.37 1.55 3.01
CA LEU A 139 2.24 0.67 2.72
C LEU A 139 2.20 0.32 1.24
N GLY A 140 2.35 -0.97 0.93
CA GLY A 140 2.36 -1.49 -0.44
C GLY A 140 1.00 -1.36 -1.12
N GLY A 141 0.97 -0.78 -2.32
CA GLY A 141 -0.28 -0.60 -3.08
C GLY A 141 -1.11 0.62 -2.64
N MET A 142 -0.69 1.36 -1.62
CA MET A 142 -1.31 2.63 -1.21
C MET A 142 -0.52 3.81 -1.78
N THR A 143 -0.81 4.15 -3.03
CA THR A 143 -0.19 5.27 -3.73
C THR A 143 -1.26 6.12 -4.39
N ALA A 144 -1.22 7.44 -4.18
CA ALA A 144 -2.06 8.40 -4.88
C ALA A 144 -1.24 9.21 -5.88
N ARG A 145 -1.85 9.52 -7.01
CA ARG A 145 -1.27 10.34 -8.08
C ARG A 145 -2.26 11.40 -8.51
N ALA A 146 -1.76 12.60 -8.72
CA ALA A 146 -2.55 13.69 -9.26
C ALA A 146 -1.66 14.62 -10.09
N LEU A 147 -2.26 15.57 -10.79
CA LEU A 147 -1.54 16.60 -11.54
C LEU A 147 -0.67 17.48 -10.63
N THR A 148 -1.08 17.65 -9.37
CA THR A 148 -0.38 18.43 -8.36
C THR A 148 -0.16 17.60 -7.09
N GLU A 149 0.94 17.86 -6.39
CA GLU A 149 1.25 17.18 -5.12
C GLU A 149 0.19 17.42 -4.03
N PRO A 150 -0.33 18.65 -3.81
CA PRO A 150 -1.38 18.87 -2.84
C PRO A 150 -2.64 18.05 -3.10
N ARG A 151 -3.00 17.87 -4.38
CA ARG A 151 -4.16 17.05 -4.75
C ARG A 151 -3.90 15.56 -4.50
N ALA A 152 -2.68 15.08 -4.77
CA ALA A 152 -2.32 13.70 -4.49
C ALA A 152 -2.33 13.41 -2.98
N ARG A 153 -1.83 14.34 -2.15
CA ARG A 153 -1.89 14.26 -0.69
C ARG A 153 -3.33 14.22 -0.20
N TYR A 154 -4.16 15.16 -0.65
CA TYR A 154 -5.57 15.20 -0.26
C TYR A 154 -6.30 13.88 -0.53
N LEU A 155 -6.09 13.28 -1.71
CA LEU A 155 -6.70 11.99 -2.06
C LEU A 155 -6.21 10.85 -1.15
N MET A 156 -4.95 10.88 -0.75
CA MET A 156 -4.40 9.89 0.16
C MET A 156 -4.89 10.09 1.59
N GLU A 157 -5.00 11.32 2.06
CA GLU A 157 -5.57 11.66 3.37
C GLU A 157 -7.01 11.17 3.46
N GLU A 158 -7.84 11.48 2.46
CA GLU A 158 -9.23 11.01 2.39
C GLU A 158 -9.32 9.47 2.43
N GLU A 159 -8.43 8.77 1.72
CA GLU A 159 -8.38 7.30 1.75
C GLU A 159 -7.97 6.75 3.11
N LEU A 160 -6.98 7.36 3.77
CA LEU A 160 -6.55 6.97 5.11
C LEU A 160 -7.63 7.24 6.16
N ASP A 161 -8.36 8.35 6.05
CA ASP A 161 -9.47 8.68 6.94
C ASP A 161 -10.62 7.66 6.81
N GLN A 162 -10.91 7.23 5.59
CA GLN A 162 -11.90 6.15 5.36
C GLN A 162 -11.47 4.84 6.00
N ILE A 163 -10.19 4.47 5.89
CA ILE A 163 -9.65 3.25 6.51
C ILE A 163 -9.68 3.36 8.03
N TRP A 164 -9.32 4.53 8.58
CA TRP A 164 -9.37 4.79 10.01
C TRP A 164 -10.79 4.71 10.57
N ALA A 165 -11.74 5.38 9.92
CA ALA A 165 -13.16 5.32 10.29
C ALA A 165 -13.71 3.88 10.23
N TRP A 166 -13.31 3.11 9.23
CA TRP A 166 -13.65 1.69 9.15
C TRP A 166 -13.04 0.92 10.33
N ALA A 167 -11.76 1.11 10.65
CA ALA A 167 -11.12 0.44 11.77
C ALA A 167 -11.78 0.80 13.12
N ALA A 168 -12.14 2.07 13.31
CA ALA A 168 -12.86 2.54 14.49
C ALA A 168 -14.26 1.90 14.61
N SER A 169 -14.97 1.74 13.49
CA SER A 169 -16.29 1.08 13.48
C SER A 169 -16.23 -0.39 13.91
N TRP A 170 -15.07 -1.02 13.83
CA TRP A 170 -14.81 -2.39 14.27
C TRP A 170 -14.06 -2.47 15.61
N ASN A 171 -13.88 -1.34 16.32
CA ASN A 171 -13.12 -1.24 17.57
C ASN A 171 -11.67 -1.78 17.45
N LEU A 172 -11.04 -1.65 16.29
CA LEU A 172 -9.65 -2.06 16.05
C LEU A 172 -8.65 -0.97 16.47
N VAL A 173 -9.11 0.27 16.53
CA VAL A 173 -8.35 1.45 16.92
C VAL A 173 -9.18 2.24 17.96
N PRO A 174 -8.53 3.04 18.82
CA PRO A 174 -9.25 3.92 19.74
C PRO A 174 -10.20 4.84 18.97
N ALA A 175 -11.43 5.02 19.48
CA ALA A 175 -12.30 6.08 18.97
C ALA A 175 -11.60 7.42 19.25
N GLU A 176 -11.46 8.26 18.24
CA GLU A 176 -10.97 9.63 18.46
C GLU A 176 -11.95 10.34 19.37
N ASP A 177 -11.49 10.71 20.57
CA ASP A 177 -12.24 11.61 21.43
C ASP A 177 -12.29 12.99 20.74
N PRO A 178 -13.46 13.47 20.31
CA PRO A 178 -13.58 14.75 19.61
C PRO A 178 -13.15 15.95 20.50
N GLU A 179 -12.91 15.73 21.78
CA GLU A 179 -12.53 16.76 22.77
C GLU A 179 -11.00 16.86 22.99
N GLY A 180 -10.17 15.98 22.43
CA GLY A 180 -8.71 15.91 22.70
C GLY A 180 -7.83 16.96 22.03
N ASN A 181 -8.37 17.88 21.25
CA ASN A 181 -7.58 18.84 20.45
C ASN A 181 -7.19 20.14 21.21
N GLY A 182 -7.18 20.14 22.55
CA GLY A 182 -7.01 21.35 23.34
C GLY A 182 -5.78 21.49 24.25
N THR A 183 -4.94 20.46 24.44
CA THR A 183 -3.95 20.50 25.52
C THR A 183 -2.53 20.05 25.20
N ARG A 184 -2.03 20.29 23.99
CA ARG A 184 -0.60 20.18 23.71
C ARG A 184 0.02 21.53 23.35
N GLY A 185 0.16 22.41 24.32
CA GLY A 185 0.81 23.70 24.06
C GLY A 185 0.85 24.64 25.22
N GLY A 186 1.41 24.24 26.34
CA GLY A 186 1.47 25.21 27.43
C GLY A 186 2.26 24.81 28.66
N GLU A 187 3.47 24.28 28.50
CA GLU A 187 4.38 24.24 29.66
C GLU A 187 5.83 24.22 29.18
N GLY A 188 6.50 25.35 29.41
CA GLY A 188 7.96 25.41 29.23
C GLY A 188 8.56 26.79 29.03
N LEU A 189 7.94 27.86 29.51
CA LEU A 189 8.67 29.12 29.75
C LEU A 189 9.20 29.08 31.18
N GLY A 190 10.33 28.42 31.37
CA GLY A 190 11.14 28.55 32.60
C GLY A 190 11.75 29.93 32.68
N PRO A 191 11.75 30.59 33.89
CA PRO A 191 12.31 31.92 34.05
C PRO A 191 13.85 31.85 33.90
N SER A 192 14.37 32.70 33.02
CA SER A 192 15.79 33.08 33.00
C SER A 192 16.14 33.77 34.32
N HIS A 193 17.05 33.19 35.09
CA HIS A 193 17.73 33.87 36.18
C HIS A 193 18.96 34.65 35.68
N PRO A 194 19.27 35.80 36.34
CA PRO A 194 20.30 36.77 35.94
C PRO A 194 21.75 36.29 36.13
#